data_88be665e1cd7cae8d1277b3097918d3c
#
_entry.id   88be665e1cd7cae8d1277b3097918d3c
#
_cell.length_a   1.000
_cell.length_b   1.000
_cell.length_c   1.000
_cell.angle_alpha   90.00
_cell.angle_beta   90.00
_cell.angle_gamma   90.00
#
_symmetry.space_group_name_H-M   'P 1'
#
loop_
_entity.id
_entity.type
_entity.pdbx_description
1 polymer ?
#
loop_
_entity_poly.entity_id
_entity_poly.type
_entity_poly.pdbx_seq_one_letter_code
_entity_poly.pdbx_strand_id
1 'polypeptide(L)'
;MSIHGPDEPVYTIGVMARLVGVSPQTLRAWEREALISPHRTDTNNRLYSENDFHLLSRIRDLAGQGINPAGIRAILGGASTEAGPKARVTTYGESSRD
;
A
#
# COMPACT_ATOMS: atom_id res chain seq x y z
N MET A 1 -4.99 -18.70 -13.39
CA MET A 1 -5.16 -17.38 -13.99
C MET A 1 -6.33 -16.64 -13.36
N SER A 2 -6.13 -15.38 -13.08
CA SER A 2 -7.16 -14.55 -12.47
C SER A 2 -8.17 -14.09 -13.51
N ILE A 3 -9.45 -14.08 -13.14
CA ILE A 3 -10.52 -13.60 -14.03
C ILE A 3 -10.76 -12.09 -13.88
N HIS A 4 -9.99 -11.44 -13.00
CA HIS A 4 -10.09 -9.99 -12.81
C HIS A 4 -8.69 -9.39 -12.83
N GLY A 5 -8.60 -8.08 -13.11
CA GLY A 5 -7.33 -7.41 -13.20
C GLY A 5 -6.68 -7.18 -11.85
N PRO A 6 -5.37 -6.90 -11.84
CA PRO A 6 -4.62 -6.74 -10.59
C PRO A 6 -5.04 -5.52 -9.78
N ASP A 7 -5.66 -4.53 -10.41
CA ASP A 7 -6.14 -3.34 -9.71
C ASP A 7 -7.62 -3.42 -9.33
N GLU A 8 -8.29 -4.50 -9.71
CA GLU A 8 -9.71 -4.63 -9.42
C GLU A 8 -9.92 -4.94 -7.95
N PRO A 9 -10.74 -4.15 -7.21
CA PRO A 9 -10.95 -4.36 -5.78
C PRO A 9 -11.98 -5.47 -5.54
N VAL A 10 -11.50 -6.64 -5.17
CA VAL A 10 -12.34 -7.84 -5.04
C VAL A 10 -12.22 -8.52 -3.68
N TYR A 11 -11.27 -8.13 -2.83
CA TYR A 11 -11.04 -8.79 -1.55
C TYR A 11 -11.56 -7.95 -0.39
N THR A 12 -12.35 -8.58 0.50
CA THR A 12 -12.78 -7.91 1.73
C THR A 12 -11.60 -7.75 2.68
N ILE A 13 -11.78 -6.90 3.71
CA ILE A 13 -10.71 -6.68 4.69
C ILE A 13 -10.37 -7.96 5.44
N GLY A 14 -11.37 -8.79 5.75
CA GLY A 14 -11.11 -10.05 6.44
C GLY A 14 -10.27 -11.01 5.62
N VAL A 15 -10.60 -11.13 4.34
CA VAL A 15 -9.84 -12.00 3.43
C VAL A 15 -8.44 -11.43 3.21
N MET A 16 -8.33 -10.12 2.97
CA MET A 16 -7.03 -9.51 2.72
C MET A 16 -6.12 -9.63 3.94
N ALA A 17 -6.66 -9.42 5.15
CA ALA A 17 -5.88 -9.55 6.37
C ALA A 17 -5.30 -10.96 6.47
N ARG A 18 -6.11 -11.96 6.15
CA ARG A 18 -5.65 -13.36 6.19
C ARG A 18 -4.55 -13.61 5.17
N LEU A 19 -4.72 -13.09 3.94
CA LEU A 19 -3.72 -13.27 2.89
C LEU A 19 -2.40 -12.61 3.25
N VAL A 20 -2.44 -11.42 3.84
CA VAL A 20 -1.24 -10.68 4.23
C VAL A 20 -0.62 -11.28 5.50
N GLY A 21 -1.44 -11.91 6.34
CA GLY A 21 -0.95 -12.49 7.59
C GLY A 21 -0.95 -11.49 8.75
N VAL A 22 -1.92 -10.57 8.75
CA VAL A 22 -2.07 -9.59 9.82
C VAL A 22 -3.54 -9.55 10.22
N SER A 23 -3.86 -8.81 11.29
CA SER A 23 -5.25 -8.65 11.72
C SER A 23 -5.94 -7.57 10.89
N PRO A 24 -7.29 -7.61 10.80
CA PRO A 24 -8.02 -6.50 10.17
C PRO A 24 -7.75 -5.16 10.87
N GLN A 25 -7.54 -5.16 12.18
CA GLN A 25 -7.20 -3.94 12.90
C GLN A 25 -5.90 -3.33 12.40
N THR A 26 -4.93 -4.19 12.08
CA THR A 26 -3.66 -3.72 11.52
C THR A 26 -3.87 -3.04 10.18
N LEU A 27 -4.71 -3.61 9.31
CA LEU A 27 -5.01 -2.98 8.02
C LEU A 27 -5.69 -1.63 8.21
N ARG A 28 -6.61 -1.52 9.18
CA ARG A 28 -7.26 -0.24 9.48
C ARG A 28 -6.27 0.79 9.99
N ALA A 29 -5.31 0.34 10.83
CA ALA A 29 -4.27 1.23 11.35
C ALA A 29 -3.39 1.74 10.20
N TRP A 30 -3.01 0.88 9.27
CA TRP A 30 -2.18 1.28 8.14
C TRP A 30 -2.92 2.26 7.23
N GLU A 31 -4.23 2.13 7.09
CA GLU A 31 -5.02 3.11 6.36
C GLU A 31 -4.99 4.47 7.05
N ARG A 32 -5.15 4.48 8.38
CA ARG A 32 -5.08 5.73 9.15
C ARG A 32 -3.72 6.39 9.04
N GLU A 33 -2.67 5.58 8.87
CA GLU A 33 -1.31 6.08 8.70
C GLU A 33 -0.99 6.45 7.25
N ALA A 34 -1.99 6.41 6.38
CA ALA A 34 -1.86 6.76 4.96
C ALA A 34 -0.88 5.86 4.21
N LEU A 35 -0.76 4.59 4.63
CA LEU A 35 0.09 3.62 3.94
C LEU A 35 -0.66 2.90 2.84
N ILE A 36 -1.98 2.85 2.92
CA ILE A 36 -2.85 2.17 1.96
C ILE A 36 -4.16 2.93 1.86
N SER A 37 -4.75 2.95 0.67
CA SER A 37 -6.04 3.60 0.43
C SER A 37 -6.95 2.60 -0.29
N PRO A 38 -7.70 1.78 0.47
CA PRO A 38 -8.55 0.77 -0.17
C PRO A 38 -9.76 1.40 -0.86
N HIS A 39 -10.31 0.67 -1.82
CA HIS A 39 -11.56 1.06 -2.45
C HIS A 39 -12.69 0.96 -1.44
N ARG A 40 -13.68 1.87 -1.52
CA ARG A 40 -14.88 1.83 -0.68
C ARG A 40 -16.08 1.52 -1.54
N THR A 41 -16.92 0.59 -1.07
CA THR A 41 -18.19 0.29 -1.73
C THR A 41 -19.23 1.35 -1.38
N ASP A 42 -20.40 1.29 -2.01
CA ASP A 42 -21.51 2.19 -1.71
C ASP A 42 -21.92 2.12 -0.25
N THR A 43 -21.76 0.95 0.38
CA THR A 43 -22.07 0.78 1.80
C THR A 43 -20.86 1.06 2.69
N ASN A 44 -19.84 1.67 2.13
CA ASN A 44 -18.63 2.10 2.85
C ASN A 44 -17.80 0.94 3.40
N ASN A 45 -17.87 -0.21 2.75
CA ASN A 45 -17.00 -1.34 3.08
C ASN A 45 -15.70 -1.24 2.29
N ARG A 46 -14.60 -1.71 2.91
CA ARG A 46 -13.30 -1.71 2.25
C ARG A 46 -13.18 -2.91 1.31
N LEU A 47 -12.63 -2.65 0.12
CA LEU A 47 -12.26 -3.70 -0.82
C LEU A 47 -10.83 -3.47 -1.30
N TYR A 48 -10.09 -4.56 -1.46
CA TYR A 48 -8.67 -4.51 -1.80
C TYR A 48 -8.43 -5.27 -3.10
N SER A 49 -7.42 -4.83 -3.84
CA SER A 49 -7.01 -5.46 -5.09
C SER A 49 -5.83 -6.40 -4.86
N GLU A 50 -5.45 -7.11 -5.91
CA GLU A 50 -4.24 -7.93 -5.89
C GLU A 50 -2.99 -7.07 -5.72
N ASN A 51 -2.95 -5.90 -6.37
CA ASN A 51 -1.84 -4.97 -6.17
C ASN A 51 -1.77 -4.48 -4.73
N ASP A 52 -2.92 -4.29 -4.09
CA ASP A 52 -2.95 -3.95 -2.67
C ASP A 52 -2.31 -5.05 -1.82
N PHE A 53 -2.56 -6.31 -2.17
CA PHE A 53 -1.94 -7.42 -1.47
C PHE A 53 -0.41 -7.33 -1.52
N HIS A 54 0.15 -7.03 -2.69
CA HIS A 54 1.60 -6.91 -2.83
C HIS A 54 2.14 -5.74 -2.02
N LEU A 55 1.45 -4.61 -2.05
CA LEU A 55 1.84 -3.44 -1.28
C LEU A 55 1.77 -3.73 0.22
N LEU A 56 0.67 -4.33 0.66
CA LEU A 56 0.48 -4.63 2.09
C LEU A 56 1.50 -5.64 2.59
N SER A 57 1.87 -6.60 1.75
CA SER A 57 2.90 -7.57 2.12
C SER A 57 4.24 -6.88 2.32
N ARG A 58 4.55 -5.89 1.48
CA ARG A 58 5.78 -5.12 1.65
C ARG A 58 5.73 -4.26 2.91
N ILE A 59 4.57 -3.65 3.19
CA ILE A 59 4.40 -2.87 4.41
C ILE A 59 4.59 -3.76 5.63
N ARG A 60 4.01 -4.96 5.60
CA ARG A 60 4.17 -5.93 6.69
C ARG A 60 5.65 -6.24 6.94
N ASP A 61 6.40 -6.49 5.88
CA ASP A 61 7.81 -6.82 6.00
C ASP A 61 8.61 -5.66 6.60
N LEU A 62 8.33 -4.43 6.14
CA LEU A 62 9.02 -3.25 6.66
C LEU A 62 8.66 -3.00 8.12
N ALA A 63 7.38 -3.15 8.46
CA ALA A 63 6.94 -2.99 9.85
C ALA A 63 7.59 -4.05 10.75
N GLY A 64 7.75 -5.27 10.23
CA GLY A 64 8.40 -6.34 10.96
C GLY A 64 9.87 -6.07 11.21
N GLN A 65 10.50 -5.20 10.42
CA GLN A 65 11.87 -4.77 10.63
C GLN A 65 11.97 -3.61 11.62
N GLY A 66 10.85 -3.18 12.19
CA GLY A 66 10.85 -2.09 13.17
C GLY A 66 10.77 -0.70 12.56
N ILE A 67 10.51 -0.60 11.27
CA ILE A 67 10.38 0.71 10.61
C ILE A 67 9.00 1.27 10.93
N ASN A 68 8.96 2.52 11.43
CA ASN A 68 7.69 3.13 11.79
C ASN A 68 6.92 3.59 10.54
N PRO A 69 5.63 3.94 10.68
CA PRO A 69 4.83 4.32 9.50
C PRO A 69 5.42 5.47 8.68
N ALA A 70 6.01 6.46 9.33
CA ALA A 70 6.62 7.57 8.59
C ALA A 70 7.80 7.08 7.73
N GLY A 71 8.61 6.17 8.28
CA GLY A 71 9.71 5.58 7.54
C GLY A 71 9.22 4.73 6.39
N ILE A 72 8.15 3.96 6.60
CA ILE A 72 7.57 3.14 5.55
C ILE A 72 7.05 4.03 4.42
N ARG A 73 6.33 5.11 4.76
CA ARG A 73 5.85 6.05 3.76
C ARG A 73 6.99 6.62 2.94
N ALA A 74 8.08 6.98 3.59
CA ALA A 74 9.25 7.54 2.89
C ALA A 74 9.84 6.52 1.92
N ILE A 75 9.95 5.27 2.33
CA ILE A 75 10.50 4.21 1.49
C ILE A 75 9.59 3.96 0.28
N LEU A 76 8.28 3.82 0.52
CA LEU A 76 7.33 3.53 -0.55
C LEU A 76 7.16 4.72 -1.49
N GLY A 77 7.07 5.92 -0.93
CA GLY A 77 6.92 7.13 -1.73
C GLY A 77 8.15 7.44 -2.56
N GLY A 78 9.32 7.19 -2.01
CA GLY A 78 10.57 7.39 -2.73
C GLY A 78 10.74 6.42 -3.89
N ALA A 79 10.03 5.31 -3.86
CA ALA A 79 10.11 4.30 -4.91
C ALA A 79 9.24 4.65 -6.12
N SER A 80 8.34 5.58 -5.97
CA SER A 80 7.43 5.87 -7.07
C SER A 80 7.98 6.94 -7.94
N THR A 81 7.48 7.40 -7.94
CA THR A 81 7.12 8.30 -8.35
C THR A 81 6.34 8.74 -8.77
N GLU A 82 6.10 8.76 -8.53
CA GLU A 82 5.20 9.32 -8.71
C GLU A 82 4.77 9.68 -8.90
N ALA A 83 5.30 9.66 -9.07
CA ALA A 83 4.84 10.20 -9.12
C ALA A 83 4.90 10.68 -9.16
N GLY A 84 5.46 10.72 -9.41
CA GLY A 84 5.43 11.18 -9.33
C GLY A 84 5.93 11.67 -9.24
N PRO A 85 6.14 12.03 -9.48
CA PRO A 85 6.46 12.57 -9.37
C PRO A 85 6.91 12.83 -9.24
N LYS A 86 7.31 12.92 -9.38
CA LYS A 86 7.59 12.93 -9.24
C LYS A 86 8.17 13.00 -8.91
N ALA A 87 8.67 13.40 -9.08
CA ALA A 87 9.01 13.30 -8.82
C ALA A 87 9.79 13.45 -8.71
N ARG A 88 10.24 13.57 -8.87
CA ARG A 88 10.71 13.52 -8.75
C ARG A 88 11.51 13.44 -8.52
N VAL A 89 12.05 13.68 -8.55
CA VAL A 89 12.52 13.45 -8.41
C VAL A 89 13.32 13.28 -8.45
N THR A 90 13.90 13.50 -8.59
CA THR A 90 14.29 13.20 -8.64
C THR A 90 15.11 13.03 -8.61
N THR A 91 15.54 13.16 -8.54
CA THR A 91 15.81 12.79 -8.59
C THR A 91 16.56 12.72 -8.65
N TYR A 92 17.07 12.97 -8.76
CA TYR A 92 17.27 12.71 -8.83
C TYR A 92 17.70 12.81 -8.86
N GLY A 93 18.34 13.47 -9.18
CA GLY A 93 18.13 13.34 -9.17
C GLY A 93 18.39 13.51 -9.32
N GLU A 94 18.21 13.90 -9.29
CA GLU A 94 17.92 13.94 -9.28
C GLU A 94 17.98 14.05 -9.21
N SER A 95 18.91 14.49 -9.45
CA SER A 95 18.47 14.46 -9.40
C SER A 95 18.55 14.55 -9.34
N SER A 96 18.99 14.93 -9.27
CA SER A 96 18.46 14.83 -9.17
C SER A 96 18.40 14.91 -9.12
N ARG A 97 18.45 15.31 -8.86
CA ARG A 97 17.87 15.14 -8.60
C ARG A 97 17.71 14.95 -8.54
N ASP A 98 18.34 15.49 -8.84
CA ASP A 98 17.66 15.17 -8.70
C ASP A 98 17.55 14.91 -8.87
#